data_09b362f2744df61086cfb3b27b9e7ec2
#
_entry.id   09b362f2744df61086cfb3b27b9e7ec2
#
_cell.length_a   1.000
_cell.length_b   1.000
_cell.length_c   1.000
_cell.angle_alpha   90.00
_cell.angle_beta   90.00
_cell.angle_gamma   90.00
#
_symmetry.space_group_name_H-M   'P 1'
#
loop_
_entity.id
_entity.type
_entity.pdbx_description
1 polymer ?
#
loop_
_entity_poly.entity_id
_entity_poly.type
_entity_poly.pdbx_seq_one_letter_code
_entity_poly.pdbx_strand_id
1 'polypeptide(L)'
;MSTAGRPGSRVRWHLVANSGVAFWLVGLLGVSLAHRSVPDARWLLVHLLLLGAVSNAVLVWSTHFAHALLKNAPASRRAEAVRLVLLNAGVAVVVAGMVSDTWPVTVLGAVAVAGAVAAHGISLTLKSRSALPSRFGASVRYYVAASAALPVGAALGTVLARGLSDSWHGRVVVAHREGAGGRWRPDVTPDRAGNG
;
A
#
# COMPACT_ATOMS: atom_id res chain seq x y z
N MET A 1 11.43 -36.04 -16.45
CA MET A 1 10.00 -35.97 -16.78
C MET A 1 9.43 -34.66 -16.27
N SER A 2 9.23 -33.67 -17.16
CA SER A 2 8.74 -32.34 -16.81
C SER A 2 7.22 -32.41 -16.62
N THR A 3 6.74 -32.27 -15.39
CA THR A 3 5.32 -32.05 -15.10
C THR A 3 4.95 -30.63 -15.53
N ALA A 4 4.68 -30.45 -16.83
CA ALA A 4 4.07 -29.25 -17.34
C ALA A 4 2.75 -29.04 -16.58
N GLY A 5 2.74 -28.03 -15.68
CA GLY A 5 1.59 -27.75 -14.81
C GLY A 5 0.32 -27.61 -15.64
N ARG A 6 -0.70 -28.39 -15.29
CA ARG A 6 -2.00 -28.42 -15.95
C ARG A 6 -2.54 -26.99 -16.15
N PRO A 7 -3.07 -26.63 -17.33
CA PRO A 7 -3.56 -25.26 -17.63
C PRO A 7 -4.50 -24.70 -16.55
N GLY A 8 -5.37 -25.51 -15.98
CA GLY A 8 -6.28 -25.13 -14.90
C GLY A 8 -5.57 -24.69 -13.59
N SER A 9 -4.33 -25.12 -13.35
CA SER A 9 -3.59 -24.73 -12.14
C SER A 9 -3.08 -23.29 -12.19
N ARG A 10 -2.83 -22.73 -13.37
CA ARG A 10 -2.39 -21.35 -13.57
C ARG A 10 -3.56 -20.37 -13.40
N VAL A 11 -4.68 -20.66 -14.04
CA VAL A 11 -5.90 -19.85 -13.94
C VAL A 11 -6.35 -19.78 -12.47
N ARG A 12 -6.43 -20.94 -11.80
CA ARG A 12 -6.79 -20.99 -10.38
C ARG A 12 -5.84 -20.17 -9.50
N TRP A 13 -4.53 -20.21 -9.76
CA TRP A 13 -3.57 -19.40 -9.02
C TRP A 13 -3.83 -17.90 -9.17
N HIS A 14 -4.06 -17.43 -10.40
CA HIS A 14 -4.36 -16.01 -10.64
C HIS A 14 -5.68 -15.58 -9.99
N LEU A 15 -6.69 -16.39 -10.00
CA LEU A 15 -7.96 -16.12 -9.31
C LEU A 15 -7.74 -15.98 -7.80
N VAL A 16 -7.01 -16.92 -7.18
CA VAL A 16 -6.69 -16.88 -5.75
C VAL A 16 -5.77 -15.69 -5.42
N ALA A 17 -4.77 -15.41 -6.23
CA ALA A 17 -3.85 -14.30 -6.00
C ALA A 17 -4.55 -12.93 -6.10
N ASN A 18 -5.54 -12.79 -7.00
CA ASN A 18 -6.32 -11.55 -7.15
C ASN A 18 -7.52 -11.46 -6.19
N SER A 19 -7.84 -12.51 -5.44
CA SER A 19 -8.97 -12.46 -4.48
C SER A 19 -8.77 -11.41 -3.39
N GLY A 20 -7.52 -11.13 -3.00
CA GLY A 20 -7.19 -10.05 -2.08
C GLY A 20 -7.59 -8.67 -2.62
N VAL A 21 -7.37 -8.41 -3.91
CA VAL A 21 -7.82 -7.17 -4.56
C VAL A 21 -9.33 -7.04 -4.49
N ALA A 22 -10.04 -8.10 -4.90
CA ALA A 22 -11.52 -8.14 -4.88
C ALA A 22 -12.08 -7.95 -3.46
N PHE A 23 -11.47 -8.60 -2.46
CA PHE A 23 -11.88 -8.48 -1.05
C PHE A 23 -11.80 -7.02 -0.57
N TRP A 24 -10.68 -6.34 -0.81
CA TRP A 24 -10.52 -4.95 -0.39
C TRP A 24 -11.41 -3.98 -1.16
N LEU A 25 -11.67 -4.24 -2.44
CA LEU A 25 -12.62 -3.43 -3.23
C LEU A 25 -14.06 -3.61 -2.75
N VAL A 26 -14.46 -4.80 -2.33
CA VAL A 26 -15.78 -5.04 -1.71
C VAL A 26 -15.86 -4.30 -0.37
N GLY A 27 -14.81 -4.35 0.45
CA GLY A 27 -14.72 -3.57 1.69
C GLY A 27 -14.81 -2.06 1.43
N LEU A 28 -14.09 -1.56 0.43
CA LEU A 28 -14.16 -0.17 -0.03
C LEU A 28 -15.59 0.23 -0.41
N LEU A 29 -16.27 -0.59 -1.20
CA LEU A 29 -17.65 -0.36 -1.61
C LEU A 29 -18.58 -0.31 -0.38
N GLY A 30 -18.43 -1.26 0.56
CA GLY A 30 -19.19 -1.29 1.80
C GLY A 30 -19.04 -0.02 2.62
N VAL A 31 -17.81 0.44 2.85
CA VAL A 31 -17.52 1.70 3.57
C VAL A 31 -18.04 2.91 2.78
N SER A 32 -17.94 2.90 1.45
CA SER A 32 -18.46 3.98 0.60
C SER A 32 -19.98 4.14 0.74
N LEU A 33 -20.71 3.03 0.77
CA LEU A 33 -22.17 3.05 0.95
C LEU A 33 -22.56 3.47 2.38
N ALA A 34 -21.78 3.05 3.38
CA ALA A 34 -22.02 3.34 4.79
C ALA A 34 -21.28 4.58 5.31
N HIS A 35 -20.67 5.40 4.46
CA HIS A 35 -19.71 6.45 4.83
C HIS A 35 -20.24 7.46 5.88
N ARG A 36 -21.55 7.68 5.91
CA ARG A 36 -22.20 8.60 6.89
C ARG A 36 -22.21 8.02 8.30
N SER A 37 -22.16 6.70 8.44
CA SER A 37 -22.24 5.99 9.72
C SER A 37 -20.89 5.46 10.20
N VAL A 38 -19.84 5.60 9.38
CA VAL A 38 -18.50 5.09 9.69
C VAL A 38 -17.60 6.25 10.11
N PRO A 39 -17.08 6.23 11.35
CA PRO A 39 -16.06 7.19 11.78
C PRO A 39 -14.84 7.12 10.84
N ASP A 40 -14.23 8.28 10.57
CA ASP A 40 -13.03 8.39 9.73
C ASP A 40 -13.12 7.68 8.36
N ALA A 41 -14.35 7.63 7.78
CA ALA A 41 -14.63 6.95 6.53
C ALA A 41 -13.65 7.34 5.40
N ARG A 42 -13.27 8.64 5.32
CA ARG A 42 -12.33 9.12 4.30
C ARG A 42 -10.96 8.45 4.43
N TRP A 43 -10.43 8.38 5.65
CA TRP A 43 -9.18 7.70 5.93
C TRP A 43 -9.26 6.22 5.53
N LEU A 44 -10.33 5.57 5.95
CA LEU A 44 -10.58 4.15 5.70
C LEU A 44 -10.69 3.86 4.20
N LEU A 45 -11.45 4.66 3.44
CA LEU A 45 -11.59 4.52 1.98
C LEU A 45 -10.23 4.61 1.26
N VAL A 46 -9.40 5.59 1.61
CA VAL A 46 -8.07 5.73 1.01
C VAL A 46 -7.19 4.54 1.33
N HIS A 47 -7.20 4.03 2.57
CA HIS A 47 -6.33 2.92 2.97
C HIS A 47 -6.82 1.57 2.45
N LEU A 48 -8.12 1.32 2.39
CA LEU A 48 -8.67 0.12 1.74
C LEU A 48 -8.31 0.09 0.25
N LEU A 49 -8.35 1.24 -0.41
CA LEU A 49 -7.97 1.34 -1.82
C LEU A 49 -6.46 1.16 -2.00
N LEU A 50 -5.65 2.04 -1.40
CA LEU A 50 -4.22 2.10 -1.68
C LEU A 50 -3.46 0.97 -0.99
N LEU A 51 -3.68 0.78 0.31
CA LEU A 51 -2.95 -0.22 1.10
C LEU A 51 -3.52 -1.62 0.87
N GLY A 52 -4.84 -1.74 0.72
CA GLY A 52 -5.51 -3.00 0.44
C GLY A 52 -5.43 -3.38 -1.04
N ALA A 53 -6.28 -2.80 -1.89
CA ALA A 53 -6.46 -3.25 -3.26
C ALA A 53 -5.24 -3.00 -4.16
N VAL A 54 -4.73 -1.76 -4.20
CA VAL A 54 -3.62 -1.38 -5.09
C VAL A 54 -2.32 -2.11 -4.73
N SER A 55 -1.97 -2.22 -3.44
CA SER A 55 -0.76 -2.94 -3.03
C SER A 55 -0.82 -4.43 -3.39
N ASN A 56 -1.98 -5.08 -3.22
CA ASN A 56 -2.18 -6.45 -3.68
C ASN A 56 -2.00 -6.57 -5.20
N ALA A 57 -2.63 -5.69 -5.98
CA ALA A 57 -2.50 -5.68 -7.43
C ALA A 57 -1.03 -5.50 -7.85
N VAL A 58 -0.31 -4.56 -7.23
CA VAL A 58 1.11 -4.33 -7.52
C VAL A 58 1.94 -5.57 -7.24
N LEU A 59 1.77 -6.24 -6.10
CA LEU A 59 2.54 -7.45 -5.77
C LEU A 59 2.29 -8.59 -6.77
N VAL A 60 1.03 -8.82 -7.14
CA VAL A 60 0.65 -9.89 -8.07
C VAL A 60 1.18 -9.60 -9.47
N TRP A 61 0.87 -8.42 -10.01
CA TRP A 61 1.16 -8.10 -11.40
C TRP A 61 2.63 -7.79 -11.66
N SER A 62 3.33 -7.13 -10.72
CA SER A 62 4.78 -6.89 -10.88
C SER A 62 5.58 -8.19 -10.88
N THR A 63 5.18 -9.19 -10.09
CA THR A 63 5.78 -10.54 -10.14
C THR A 63 5.53 -11.18 -11.51
N HIS A 64 4.29 -11.12 -12.01
CA HIS A 64 3.93 -11.67 -13.31
C HIS A 64 4.72 -11.02 -14.45
N PHE A 65 4.75 -9.68 -14.48
CA PHE A 65 5.51 -8.94 -15.50
C PHE A 65 7.01 -9.15 -15.39
N ALA A 66 7.57 -9.20 -14.17
CA ALA A 66 8.98 -9.49 -13.98
C ALA A 66 9.36 -10.87 -14.57
N HIS A 67 8.54 -11.91 -14.37
CA HIS A 67 8.78 -13.21 -14.97
C HIS A 67 8.70 -13.19 -16.49
N ALA A 68 7.69 -12.48 -17.05
CA ALA A 68 7.52 -12.38 -18.50
C ALA A 68 8.67 -11.61 -19.17
N LEU A 69 9.12 -10.51 -18.55
CA LEU A 69 10.13 -9.62 -19.10
C LEU A 69 11.57 -10.14 -18.91
N LEU A 70 11.85 -10.77 -17.78
CA LEU A 70 13.19 -11.24 -17.44
C LEU A 70 13.46 -12.69 -17.88
N LYS A 71 12.44 -13.40 -18.38
CA LYS A 71 12.51 -14.82 -18.79
C LYS A 71 13.14 -15.74 -17.75
N ASN A 72 13.07 -15.37 -16.48
CA ASN A 72 13.63 -16.14 -15.38
C ASN A 72 12.72 -17.29 -14.97
N ALA A 73 13.30 -18.27 -14.26
CA ALA A 73 12.53 -19.36 -13.66
C ALA A 73 11.40 -18.83 -12.78
N PRO A 74 10.22 -19.49 -12.79
CA PRO A 74 9.09 -19.07 -11.97
C PRO A 74 9.49 -19.05 -10.49
N ALA A 75 9.08 -17.98 -9.78
CA ALA A 75 9.27 -17.92 -8.33
C ALA A 75 8.48 -19.03 -7.65
N SER A 76 8.93 -19.41 -6.45
CA SER A 76 8.16 -20.31 -5.60
C SER A 76 6.78 -19.71 -5.30
N ARG A 77 5.72 -20.38 -5.75
CA ARG A 77 4.33 -19.99 -5.45
C ARG A 77 4.08 -19.84 -3.94
N ARG A 78 4.81 -20.62 -3.13
CA ARG A 78 4.73 -20.55 -1.68
C ARG A 78 5.25 -19.18 -1.16
N ALA A 79 6.38 -18.72 -1.66
CA ALA A 79 6.94 -17.42 -1.26
C ALA A 79 6.05 -16.24 -1.70
N GLU A 80 5.40 -16.34 -2.87
CA GLU A 80 4.41 -15.36 -3.31
C GLU A 80 3.17 -15.37 -2.42
N ALA A 81 2.63 -16.54 -2.10
CA ALA A 81 1.49 -16.70 -1.22
C ALA A 81 1.78 -16.14 0.19
N VAL A 82 2.94 -16.45 0.77
CA VAL A 82 3.34 -15.94 2.10
C VAL A 82 3.39 -14.42 2.10
N ARG A 83 3.95 -13.79 1.08
CA ARG A 83 3.98 -12.32 0.98
C ARG A 83 2.58 -11.71 0.87
N LEU A 84 1.69 -12.31 0.08
CA LEU A 84 0.31 -11.86 -0.05
C LEU A 84 -0.47 -12.03 1.26
N VAL A 85 -0.30 -13.17 1.94
CA VAL A 85 -0.93 -13.40 3.25
C VAL A 85 -0.42 -12.39 4.27
N LEU A 86 0.90 -12.17 4.34
CA LEU A 86 1.50 -11.20 5.26
C LEU A 86 1.02 -9.77 4.97
N LEU A 87 0.93 -9.38 3.69
CA LEU A 87 0.39 -8.09 3.29
C LEU A 87 -1.06 -7.94 3.76
N ASN A 88 -1.93 -8.91 3.42
CA ASN A 88 -3.36 -8.81 3.75
C ASN A 88 -3.62 -8.84 5.26
N ALA A 89 -2.91 -9.69 5.99
CA ALA A 89 -2.97 -9.71 7.45
C ALA A 89 -2.49 -8.38 8.05
N GLY A 90 -1.37 -7.85 7.54
CA GLY A 90 -0.85 -6.55 7.96
C GLY A 90 -1.85 -5.41 7.71
N VAL A 91 -2.47 -5.36 6.55
CA VAL A 91 -3.50 -4.34 6.24
C VAL A 91 -4.71 -4.47 7.18
N ALA A 92 -5.20 -5.69 7.42
CA ALA A 92 -6.29 -5.92 8.36
C ALA A 92 -5.94 -5.46 9.78
N VAL A 93 -4.71 -5.71 10.23
CA VAL A 93 -4.22 -5.28 11.55
C VAL A 93 -4.07 -3.75 11.62
N VAL A 94 -3.59 -3.08 10.56
CA VAL A 94 -3.55 -1.60 10.48
C VAL A 94 -4.95 -1.03 10.62
N VAL A 95 -5.90 -1.55 9.84
CA VAL A 95 -7.31 -1.09 9.89
C VAL A 95 -7.91 -1.31 11.28
N ALA A 96 -7.72 -2.49 11.86
CA ALA A 96 -8.21 -2.79 13.20
C ALA A 96 -7.59 -1.88 14.26
N GLY A 97 -6.28 -1.64 14.21
CA GLY A 97 -5.56 -0.76 15.13
C GLY A 97 -6.04 0.70 15.07
N MET A 98 -6.29 1.20 13.85
CA MET A 98 -6.81 2.56 13.65
C MET A 98 -8.26 2.70 14.12
N VAL A 99 -9.13 1.74 13.78
CA VAL A 99 -10.55 1.75 14.19
C VAL A 99 -10.69 1.62 15.72
N SER A 100 -9.80 0.88 16.37
CA SER A 100 -9.78 0.69 17.84
C SER A 100 -8.94 1.73 18.59
N ASP A 101 -8.39 2.73 17.88
CA ASP A 101 -7.47 3.73 18.45
C ASP A 101 -6.30 3.11 19.22
N THR A 102 -5.80 1.97 18.74
CA THR A 102 -4.75 1.20 19.40
C THR A 102 -3.45 1.31 18.61
N TRP A 103 -2.63 2.33 18.91
CA TRP A 103 -1.39 2.61 18.20
C TRP A 103 -0.41 1.43 18.09
N PRO A 104 -0.12 0.62 19.14
CA PRO A 104 0.79 -0.53 19.01
C PRO A 104 0.32 -1.56 17.99
N VAL A 105 -1.00 -1.78 17.89
CA VAL A 105 -1.61 -2.68 16.88
C VAL A 105 -1.41 -2.11 15.47
N THR A 106 -1.63 -0.80 15.30
CA THR A 106 -1.38 -0.11 14.02
C THR A 106 0.07 -0.26 13.58
N VAL A 107 1.04 -0.07 14.50
CA VAL A 107 2.47 -0.25 14.22
C VAL A 107 2.78 -1.68 13.82
N LEU A 108 2.26 -2.68 14.54
CA LEU A 108 2.46 -4.09 14.21
C LEU A 108 1.99 -4.40 12.78
N GLY A 109 0.80 -3.93 12.42
CA GLY A 109 0.26 -4.08 11.07
C GLY A 109 1.14 -3.38 10.01
N ALA A 110 1.59 -2.15 10.29
CA ALA A 110 2.45 -1.39 9.39
C ALA A 110 3.80 -2.08 9.18
N VAL A 111 4.40 -2.66 10.22
CA VAL A 111 5.64 -3.44 10.12
C VAL A 111 5.43 -4.69 9.26
N ALA A 112 4.30 -5.40 9.42
CA ALA A 112 3.97 -6.56 8.59
C ALA A 112 3.81 -6.17 7.10
N VAL A 113 3.09 -5.09 6.81
CA VAL A 113 2.95 -4.54 5.44
C VAL A 113 4.30 -4.16 4.87
N ALA A 114 5.10 -3.37 5.61
CA ALA A 114 6.42 -2.94 5.17
C ALA A 114 7.34 -4.14 4.90
N GLY A 115 7.32 -5.15 5.77
CA GLY A 115 8.08 -6.39 5.61
C GLY A 115 7.68 -7.19 4.37
N ALA A 116 6.38 -7.33 4.10
CA ALA A 116 5.87 -8.01 2.92
C ALA A 116 6.33 -7.32 1.62
N VAL A 117 6.22 -5.98 1.57
CA VAL A 117 6.59 -5.19 0.40
C VAL A 117 8.11 -5.11 0.23
N ALA A 118 8.88 -4.98 1.32
CA ALA A 118 10.34 -5.03 1.27
C ALA A 118 10.85 -6.38 0.75
N ALA A 119 10.30 -7.49 1.26
CA ALA A 119 10.61 -8.83 0.77
C ALA A 119 10.27 -9.00 -0.72
N HIS A 120 9.17 -8.36 -1.17
CA HIS A 120 8.80 -8.33 -2.58
C HIS A 120 9.84 -7.57 -3.42
N GLY A 121 10.21 -6.34 -3.01
CA GLY A 121 11.21 -5.51 -3.68
C GLY A 121 12.58 -6.20 -3.76
N ILE A 122 13.03 -6.82 -2.67
CA ILE A 122 14.26 -7.62 -2.64
C ILE A 122 14.18 -8.77 -3.66
N SER A 123 13.05 -9.50 -3.69
CA SER A 123 12.85 -10.58 -4.66
C SER A 123 12.94 -10.10 -6.11
N LEU A 124 12.35 -8.94 -6.44
CA LEU A 124 12.43 -8.35 -7.77
C LEU A 124 13.87 -7.92 -8.11
N THR A 125 14.57 -7.31 -7.16
CA THR A 125 15.96 -6.88 -7.33
C THR A 125 16.89 -8.06 -7.61
N LEU A 126 16.77 -9.15 -6.83
CA LEU A 126 17.58 -10.35 -7.03
C LEU A 126 17.31 -10.97 -8.40
N LYS A 127 16.05 -11.07 -8.82
CA LYS A 127 15.67 -11.56 -10.15
C LYS A 127 16.21 -10.67 -11.27
N SER A 128 16.17 -9.36 -11.09
CA SER A 128 16.69 -8.41 -12.07
C SER A 128 18.21 -8.51 -12.23
N ARG A 129 18.94 -8.78 -11.14
CA ARG A 129 20.40 -8.95 -11.16
C ARG A 129 20.82 -10.26 -11.81
N SER A 130 20.02 -11.32 -11.70
CA SER A 130 20.30 -12.63 -12.30
C SER A 130 19.81 -12.75 -13.75
N ALA A 131 19.09 -11.74 -14.26
CA ALA A 131 18.60 -11.73 -15.64
C ALA A 131 19.67 -11.25 -16.62
N LEU A 132 19.62 -11.74 -17.86
CA LEU A 132 20.41 -11.21 -18.95
C LEU A 132 20.06 -9.73 -19.19
N PRO A 133 21.04 -8.90 -19.64
CA PRO A 133 20.77 -7.50 -19.97
C PRO A 133 19.58 -7.38 -20.92
N SER A 134 18.54 -6.69 -20.49
CA SER A 134 17.34 -6.46 -21.30
C SER A 134 16.95 -4.98 -21.28
N ARG A 135 16.40 -4.50 -22.40
CA ARG A 135 15.85 -3.13 -22.50
C ARG A 135 14.67 -2.87 -21.53
N PHE A 136 14.11 -3.93 -20.95
CA PHE A 136 13.01 -3.85 -19.99
C PHE A 136 13.46 -3.74 -18.53
N GLY A 137 14.77 -3.75 -18.26
CA GLY A 137 15.32 -3.58 -16.91
C GLY A 137 14.88 -2.26 -16.24
N ALA A 138 14.61 -1.21 -17.02
CA ALA A 138 14.09 0.05 -16.51
C ALA A 138 12.71 -0.13 -15.84
N SER A 139 11.79 -0.85 -16.47
CA SER A 139 10.44 -1.11 -15.91
C SER A 139 10.50 -1.83 -14.57
N VAL A 140 11.41 -2.80 -14.41
CA VAL A 140 11.59 -3.52 -13.15
C VAL A 140 12.11 -2.59 -12.04
N ARG A 141 12.98 -1.63 -12.37
CA ARG A 141 13.47 -0.62 -11.39
C ARG A 141 12.35 0.26 -10.84
N TYR A 142 11.34 0.61 -11.63
CA TYR A 142 10.18 1.35 -11.13
C TYR A 142 9.38 0.54 -10.11
N TYR A 143 9.20 -0.78 -10.31
CA TYR A 143 8.56 -1.63 -9.31
C TYR A 143 9.38 -1.75 -8.01
N VAL A 144 10.71 -1.81 -8.13
CA VAL A 144 11.61 -1.80 -6.96
C VAL A 144 11.51 -0.47 -6.22
N ALA A 145 11.51 0.66 -6.93
CA ALA A 145 11.36 1.99 -6.33
C ALA A 145 10.01 2.14 -5.62
N ALA A 146 8.91 1.70 -6.25
CA ALA A 146 7.59 1.68 -5.63
C ALA A 146 7.56 0.82 -4.35
N SER A 147 8.26 -0.33 -4.37
CA SER A 147 8.39 -1.20 -3.19
C SER A 147 9.21 -0.57 -2.06
N ALA A 148 10.07 0.40 -2.34
CA ALA A 148 10.80 1.17 -1.33
C ALA A 148 9.97 2.34 -0.78
N ALA A 149 9.15 2.98 -1.62
CA ALA A 149 8.32 4.11 -1.22
C ALA A 149 7.24 3.72 -0.19
N LEU A 150 6.63 2.54 -0.33
CA LEU A 150 5.54 2.11 0.55
C LEU A 150 5.96 1.91 2.02
N PRO A 151 7.10 1.27 2.37
CA PRO A 151 7.59 1.23 3.74
C PRO A 151 7.86 2.61 4.35
N VAL A 152 8.37 3.56 3.55
CA VAL A 152 8.55 4.95 3.98
C VAL A 152 7.20 5.59 4.29
N GLY A 153 6.21 5.43 3.40
CA GLY A 153 4.84 5.90 3.62
C GLY A 153 4.19 5.28 4.86
N ALA A 154 4.41 3.98 5.09
CA ALA A 154 3.93 3.28 6.29
C ALA A 154 4.57 3.83 7.58
N ALA A 155 5.88 4.09 7.57
CA ALA A 155 6.58 4.71 8.70
C ALA A 155 6.04 6.11 9.01
N LEU A 156 5.86 6.95 7.99
CA LEU A 156 5.26 8.28 8.15
C LEU A 156 3.81 8.19 8.65
N GLY A 157 3.03 7.24 8.14
CA GLY A 157 1.65 6.99 8.58
C GLY A 157 1.57 6.59 10.05
N THR A 158 2.50 5.75 10.56
CA THR A 158 2.53 5.38 11.98
C THR A 158 2.93 6.53 12.91
N VAL A 159 3.81 7.42 12.44
CA VAL A 159 4.17 8.65 13.17
C VAL A 159 2.96 9.58 13.25
N LEU A 160 2.24 9.75 12.14
CA LEU A 160 1.01 10.57 12.11
C LEU A 160 -0.09 9.98 13.00
N ALA A 161 -0.28 8.66 12.98
CA ALA A 161 -1.27 7.96 13.80
C ALA A 161 -1.02 8.10 15.32
N ARG A 162 0.21 8.38 15.74
CA ARG A 162 0.54 8.62 17.15
C ARG A 162 0.16 10.03 17.63
N GLY A 163 -0.26 10.91 16.75
CA GLY A 163 -0.52 12.31 17.12
C GLY A 163 0.74 13.06 17.58
N LEU A 164 1.93 12.62 17.15
CA LEU A 164 3.17 13.29 17.46
C LEU A 164 3.18 14.66 16.83
N SER A 165 2.77 15.59 17.65
CA SER A 165 2.93 17.04 17.61
C SER A 165 1.88 17.83 16.81
N ASP A 166 1.10 18.63 17.52
CA ASP A 166 0.35 19.75 16.98
C ASP A 166 1.23 20.71 16.16
N SER A 167 2.52 20.84 16.52
CA SER A 167 3.47 21.69 15.82
C SER A 167 3.92 21.15 14.45
N TRP A 168 4.01 19.84 14.26
CA TRP A 168 4.36 19.22 12.98
C TRP A 168 3.13 18.88 12.15
N HIS A 169 2.00 18.58 12.78
CA HIS A 169 0.74 18.29 12.10
C HIS A 169 0.31 19.46 11.21
N GLY A 170 0.38 20.69 11.70
CA GLY A 170 0.11 21.89 10.91
C GLY A 170 1.02 22.01 9.69
N ARG A 171 2.32 21.75 9.83
CA ARG A 171 3.29 21.86 8.71
C ARG A 171 3.13 20.76 7.66
N VAL A 172 2.90 19.50 8.08
CA VAL A 172 2.74 18.38 7.15
C VAL A 172 1.40 18.45 6.42
N VAL A 173 0.33 18.87 7.09
CA VAL A 173 -0.99 19.11 6.48
C VAL A 173 -0.92 20.28 5.49
N VAL A 174 -0.21 21.36 5.82
CA VAL A 174 0.01 22.49 4.91
C VAL A 174 0.84 22.07 3.71
N ALA A 175 1.95 21.38 3.90
CA ALA A 175 2.79 20.88 2.79
C ALA A 175 2.01 19.91 1.87
N HIS A 176 1.16 19.06 2.44
CA HIS A 176 0.30 18.17 1.64
C HIS A 176 -0.80 18.93 0.88
N ARG A 177 -1.35 19.99 1.45
CA ARG A 177 -2.36 20.86 0.79
C ARG A 177 -1.74 21.77 -0.25
N GLU A 178 -0.56 22.34 -0.02
CA GLU A 178 0.13 23.20 -0.96
C GLU A 178 0.63 22.41 -2.18
N GLY A 179 1.09 21.17 -1.98
CA GLY A 179 1.44 20.25 -3.06
C GLY A 179 0.23 19.84 -3.92
N ALA A 180 -1.00 19.94 -3.40
CA ALA A 180 -2.24 19.65 -4.12
C ALA A 180 -2.87 20.86 -4.84
N GLY A 181 -2.20 22.02 -4.91
CA GLY A 181 -2.58 23.14 -5.79
C GLY A 181 -3.83 23.93 -5.38
N GLY A 182 -4.20 23.98 -4.11
CA GLY A 182 -5.35 24.73 -3.62
C GLY A 182 -4.96 25.99 -2.85
N ARG A 183 -5.10 27.14 -3.47
CA ARG A 183 -5.00 28.46 -2.81
C ARG A 183 -6.18 28.63 -1.85
N TRP A 184 -6.00 28.28 -0.58
CA TRP A 184 -6.95 28.68 0.47
C TRP A 184 -6.30 29.78 1.32
N ARG A 185 -6.85 31.02 1.23
CA ARG A 185 -6.57 32.12 2.15
C ARG A 185 -7.66 32.08 3.23
N PRO A 186 -7.35 31.88 4.51
CA PRO A 186 -8.24 32.36 5.54
C PRO A 186 -8.03 33.87 5.65
N ASP A 187 -9.07 34.62 5.33
CA ASP A 187 -9.15 36.05 5.71
C ASP A 187 -9.25 36.12 7.23
N VAL A 188 -8.12 36.24 7.88
CA VAL A 188 -8.05 36.69 9.26
C VAL A 188 -8.11 38.20 9.19
N THR A 189 -9.32 38.78 9.22
CA THR A 189 -9.49 40.18 9.56
C THR A 189 -9.13 40.35 11.03
N PRO A 190 -8.11 41.12 11.38
CA PRO A 190 -7.92 41.52 12.78
C PRO A 190 -9.05 42.47 13.18
N ASP A 191 -9.82 42.00 14.13
CA ASP A 191 -10.84 42.81 14.79
C ASP A 191 -10.17 44.04 15.42
N ARG A 192 -10.35 45.19 14.80
CA ARG A 192 -9.97 46.45 15.37
C ARG A 192 -10.98 46.79 16.47
N ALA A 193 -10.68 46.33 17.68
CA ALA A 193 -11.35 46.87 18.86
C ALA A 193 -11.09 48.38 18.92
N GLY A 194 -12.12 49.15 18.58
CA GLY A 194 -12.13 50.60 18.66
C GLY A 194 -12.06 51.04 20.11
N ASN A 195 -11.06 51.86 20.40
CA ASN A 195 -11.10 52.77 21.52
C ASN A 195 -12.07 53.90 21.16
N GLY A 196 -13.04 54.10 22.03
CA GLY A 196 -13.92 55.24 22.17
C GLY A 196 -14.41 55.32 23.60
#